data_4a82040526d44b212811b80e159c731e
#
_entry.id   4a82040526d44b212811b80e159c731e
#
_cell.length_a   1.000
_cell.length_b   1.000
_cell.length_c   1.000
_cell.angle_alpha   90.00
_cell.angle_beta   90.00
_cell.angle_gamma   90.00
#
_symmetry.space_group_name_H-M   'P 1'
#
loop_
_entity.id
_entity.type
_entity.pdbx_description
1 polymer ?
#
loop_
_entity_poly.entity_id
_entity_poly.type
_entity_poly.pdbx_seq_one_letter_code
_entity_poly.pdbx_strand_id
1 'polypeptide(L)'
;AVAQGLWIMDTRGSVLIADATGSGKTRVGTHLLYSLLNRLWSKGQQHRSRATVVCPPGVRDNWSYEVHEAPGSAVDIISHGQLSAGNRQHIVQKEVRRSNVLFVDEAHNFLNESSERSRAISAGAPDYTALLTATPINQGSGDLLRMIELLGLDNLSDEEFRRYRELRKQTSLSTENEEYLRSIVRECTIRRTKNDLNGWVDRYPEGYTTQTGVTHRYPEHRCKTYPTNESEKDQALARD
;
A
#
# COMPACT_ATOMS: atom_id res chain seq x y z
N ALA A 1 9.72 -5.85 8.94
CA ALA A 1 8.77 -5.60 7.84
C ALA A 1 9.24 -6.23 6.53
N VAL A 2 10.48 -5.96 6.04
CA VAL A 2 10.93 -6.47 4.72
C VAL A 2 10.90 -7.99 4.64
N ALA A 3 11.51 -8.71 5.58
CA ALA A 3 11.51 -10.18 5.60
C ALA A 3 10.08 -10.76 5.68
N GLN A 4 9.21 -10.15 6.48
CA GLN A 4 7.80 -10.54 6.57
C GLN A 4 7.07 -10.26 5.24
N GLY A 5 7.34 -9.11 4.60
CA GLY A 5 6.77 -8.77 3.30
C GLY A 5 7.17 -9.76 2.22
N LEU A 6 8.44 -10.15 2.16
CA LEU A 6 8.93 -11.18 1.23
C LEU A 6 8.25 -12.53 1.47
N TRP A 7 8.09 -12.93 2.74
CA TRP A 7 7.41 -14.17 3.06
C TRP A 7 5.93 -14.16 2.61
N ILE A 8 5.22 -13.05 2.86
CA ILE A 8 3.83 -12.88 2.40
C ILE A 8 3.76 -12.91 0.87
N MET A 9 4.65 -12.20 0.17
CA MET A 9 4.70 -12.18 -1.30
C MET A 9 5.02 -13.57 -1.89
N ASP A 10 5.84 -14.37 -1.23
CA ASP A 10 6.11 -15.75 -1.67
C ASP A 10 4.90 -16.68 -1.53
N THR A 11 4.07 -16.44 -0.52
CA THR A 11 2.93 -17.32 -0.19
C THR A 11 1.63 -16.85 -0.83
N ARG A 12 1.45 -15.53 -0.96
CA ARG A 12 0.20 -14.89 -1.39
C ARG A 12 0.35 -14.04 -2.66
N GLY A 13 1.55 -13.92 -3.23
CA GLY A 13 1.81 -13.06 -4.40
C GLY A 13 1.71 -11.55 -4.11
N SER A 14 1.10 -11.14 -3.01
CA SER A 14 0.83 -9.73 -2.72
C SER A 14 0.98 -9.38 -1.24
N VAL A 15 1.31 -8.11 -0.95
CA VAL A 15 1.42 -7.58 0.41
C VAL A 15 0.83 -6.17 0.53
N LEU A 16 0.15 -5.90 1.64
CA LEU A 16 -0.31 -4.58 2.05
C LEU A 16 0.53 -4.07 3.22
N ILE A 17 1.25 -2.98 3.02
CA ILE A 17 2.00 -2.30 4.07
C ILE A 17 1.13 -1.16 4.60
N ALA A 18 0.47 -1.41 5.74
CA ALA A 18 -0.51 -0.51 6.37
C ALA A 18 0.06 0.24 7.57
N ASP A 19 1.34 0.56 7.54
CA ASP A 19 2.04 1.27 8.60
C ASP A 19 1.54 2.72 8.76
N ALA A 20 1.66 3.26 9.96
CA ALA A 20 1.27 4.64 10.25
C ALA A 20 1.99 5.67 9.35
N THR A 21 1.37 6.86 9.19
CA THR A 21 2.00 7.97 8.46
C THR A 21 3.33 8.35 9.11
N GLY A 22 4.35 8.58 8.29
CA GLY A 22 5.71 8.93 8.75
C GLY A 22 6.53 7.74 9.26
N SER A 23 6.07 6.49 9.11
CA SER A 23 6.79 5.27 9.52
C SER A 23 7.94 4.87 8.60
N GLY A 24 8.17 5.61 7.51
CA GLY A 24 9.16 5.26 6.49
C GLY A 24 8.67 4.19 5.50
N LYS A 25 7.37 4.17 5.16
CA LYS A 25 6.80 3.21 4.20
C LYS A 25 7.55 3.16 2.88
N THR A 26 7.93 4.31 2.30
CA THR A 26 8.71 4.38 1.06
C THR A 26 10.00 3.60 1.18
N ARG A 27 10.76 3.81 2.26
CA ARG A 27 12.02 3.09 2.50
C ARG A 27 11.81 1.59 2.69
N VAL A 28 10.76 1.20 3.44
CA VAL A 28 10.40 -0.23 3.56
C VAL A 28 10.00 -0.81 2.21
N GLY A 29 9.20 -0.08 1.42
CA GLY A 29 8.82 -0.46 0.06
C GLY A 29 10.02 -0.64 -0.85
N THR A 30 10.97 0.29 -0.85
CA THR A 30 12.20 0.21 -1.66
C THR A 30 13.05 -1.01 -1.28
N HIS A 31 13.29 -1.23 0.01
CA HIS A 31 14.05 -2.41 0.46
C HIS A 31 13.31 -3.73 0.14
N LEU A 32 11.99 -3.75 0.22
CA LEU A 32 11.19 -4.91 -0.18
C LEU A 32 11.32 -5.17 -1.69
N LEU A 33 11.20 -4.12 -2.51
CA LEU A 33 11.38 -4.19 -3.95
C LEU A 33 12.76 -4.76 -4.32
N TYR A 34 13.83 -4.23 -3.75
CA TYR A 34 15.19 -4.71 -3.98
C TYR A 34 15.37 -6.17 -3.59
N SER A 35 14.90 -6.53 -2.41
CA SER A 35 15.01 -7.89 -1.92
C SER A 35 14.27 -8.88 -2.83
N LEU A 36 13.08 -8.48 -3.33
CA LEU A 36 12.32 -9.28 -4.28
C LEU A 36 13.04 -9.40 -5.63
N LEU A 37 13.53 -8.31 -6.21
CA LEU A 37 14.25 -8.30 -7.47
C LEU A 37 15.53 -9.15 -7.39
N ASN A 38 16.34 -8.96 -6.34
CA ASN A 38 17.55 -9.77 -6.11
C ASN A 38 17.22 -11.26 -6.00
N ARG A 39 16.10 -11.58 -5.34
CA ARG A 39 15.64 -12.97 -5.22
C ARG A 39 15.20 -13.57 -6.55
N LEU A 40 14.47 -12.81 -7.38
CA LEU A 40 14.11 -13.23 -8.73
C LEU A 40 15.36 -13.47 -9.59
N TRP A 41 16.34 -12.58 -9.49
CA TRP A 41 17.59 -12.70 -10.21
C TRP A 41 18.42 -13.91 -9.75
N SER A 42 18.53 -14.13 -8.46
CA SER A 42 19.25 -15.28 -7.90
C SER A 42 18.63 -16.63 -8.29
N LYS A 43 17.31 -16.63 -8.57
CA LYS A 43 16.59 -17.81 -9.07
C LYS A 43 16.58 -17.93 -10.60
N GLY A 44 17.32 -17.10 -11.34
CA GLY A 44 17.34 -17.11 -12.81
C GLY A 44 16.03 -16.59 -13.45
N GLN A 45 15.22 -15.84 -12.71
CA GLN A 45 13.90 -15.34 -13.14
C GLN A 45 13.94 -13.86 -13.54
N GLN A 46 15.03 -13.38 -14.16
CA GLN A 46 15.20 -11.99 -14.58
C GLN A 46 14.06 -11.50 -15.49
N HIS A 47 13.49 -12.38 -16.31
CA HIS A 47 12.37 -12.06 -17.20
C HIS A 47 11.10 -11.68 -16.44
N ARG A 48 10.99 -11.99 -15.14
CA ARG A 48 9.90 -11.63 -14.23
C ARG A 48 10.23 -10.45 -13.31
N SER A 49 11.29 -9.71 -13.60
CA SER A 49 11.77 -8.62 -12.73
C SER A 49 11.41 -7.22 -13.25
N ARG A 50 10.53 -7.11 -14.26
CA ARG A 50 10.05 -5.80 -14.70
C ARG A 50 9.18 -5.18 -13.61
N ALA A 51 9.67 -4.11 -13.01
CA ALA A 51 9.04 -3.47 -11.87
C ALA A 51 8.51 -2.08 -12.21
N THR A 52 7.35 -1.76 -11.68
CA THR A 52 6.76 -0.41 -11.73
C THR A 52 6.35 0.04 -10.34
N VAL A 53 6.72 1.26 -9.99
CA VAL A 53 6.24 1.96 -8.79
C VAL A 53 5.27 3.05 -9.21
N VAL A 54 4.06 3.00 -8.68
CA VAL A 54 3.03 4.02 -8.88
C VAL A 54 2.88 4.80 -7.57
N CYS A 55 3.13 6.11 -7.59
CA CYS A 55 3.19 6.93 -6.37
C CYS A 55 2.56 8.31 -6.56
N PRO A 56 2.23 9.05 -5.48
CA PRO A 56 1.83 10.45 -5.59
C PRO A 56 2.95 11.31 -6.23
N PRO A 57 2.59 12.36 -6.99
CA PRO A 57 3.59 13.23 -7.63
C PRO A 57 4.64 13.80 -6.65
N GLY A 58 4.20 14.19 -5.44
CA GLY A 58 5.06 14.82 -4.43
C GLY A 58 6.11 13.90 -3.79
N VAL A 59 6.01 12.58 -3.98
CA VAL A 59 7.00 11.61 -3.44
C VAL A 59 7.76 10.88 -4.55
N ARG A 60 7.54 11.25 -5.80
CA ARG A 60 8.19 10.62 -6.96
C ARG A 60 9.71 10.72 -6.90
N ASP A 61 10.24 11.89 -6.56
CA ASP A 61 11.68 12.12 -6.47
C ASP A 61 12.30 11.31 -5.32
N ASN A 62 11.58 11.15 -4.21
CA ASN A 62 12.01 10.28 -3.11
C ASN A 62 12.10 8.83 -3.56
N TRP A 63 11.08 8.32 -4.28
CA TRP A 63 11.12 6.99 -4.86
C TRP A 63 12.27 6.84 -5.87
N SER A 64 12.48 7.84 -6.75
CA SER A 64 13.57 7.83 -7.72
C SER A 64 14.94 7.78 -7.04
N TYR A 65 15.13 8.56 -5.99
CA TYR A 65 16.36 8.58 -5.21
C TYR A 65 16.64 7.23 -4.54
N GLU A 66 15.65 6.70 -3.82
CA GLU A 66 15.77 5.43 -3.10
C GLU A 66 15.95 4.23 -4.06
N VAL A 67 15.35 4.28 -5.25
CA VAL A 67 15.40 3.20 -6.26
C VAL A 67 16.67 3.27 -7.12
N HIS A 68 17.37 4.40 -7.17
CA HIS A 68 18.57 4.56 -8.02
C HIS A 68 19.70 3.57 -7.68
N GLU A 69 19.74 3.07 -6.46
CA GLU A 69 20.72 2.09 -6.00
C GLU A 69 20.35 0.63 -6.34
N ALA A 70 19.21 0.39 -7.06
CA ALA A 70 18.77 -0.96 -7.40
C ALA A 70 19.70 -1.61 -8.43
N PRO A 71 20.29 -2.75 -8.12
CA PRO A 71 21.18 -3.42 -9.06
C PRO A 71 20.42 -3.92 -10.29
N GLY A 72 20.79 -3.40 -11.46
CA GLY A 72 20.55 -4.04 -12.76
C GLY A 72 19.13 -4.07 -13.32
N SER A 73 18.12 -3.54 -12.65
CA SER A 73 16.74 -3.54 -13.14
C SER A 73 16.22 -2.14 -13.38
N ALA A 74 15.70 -1.90 -14.59
CA ALA A 74 14.93 -0.68 -14.84
C ALA A 74 13.63 -0.75 -14.05
N VAL A 75 13.49 0.11 -13.04
CA VAL A 75 12.25 0.31 -12.31
C VAL A 75 11.58 1.57 -12.86
N ASP A 76 10.39 1.40 -13.44
CA ASP A 76 9.59 2.52 -13.92
C ASP A 76 8.89 3.21 -12.76
N ILE A 77 9.08 4.53 -12.59
CA ILE A 77 8.40 5.31 -11.55
C ILE A 77 7.39 6.23 -12.20
N ILE A 78 6.12 5.99 -11.89
CA ILE A 78 4.96 6.59 -12.51
C ILE A 78 4.16 7.35 -11.45
N SER A 79 3.78 8.60 -11.73
CA SER A 79 2.88 9.32 -10.82
C SER A 79 1.41 8.95 -11.05
N HIS A 80 0.57 9.06 -9.98
CA HIS A 80 -0.87 8.82 -10.05
C HIS A 80 -1.55 9.60 -11.18
N GLY A 81 -1.14 10.86 -11.41
CA GLY A 81 -1.71 11.71 -12.46
C GLY A 81 -1.41 11.22 -13.88
N GLN A 82 -0.26 10.59 -14.10
CA GLN A 82 0.12 10.07 -15.41
C GLN A 82 -0.76 8.89 -15.88
N LEU A 83 -1.46 8.22 -14.95
CA LEU A 83 -2.39 7.13 -15.28
C LEU A 83 -3.71 7.60 -15.88
N SER A 84 -4.11 8.86 -15.62
CA SER A 84 -5.41 9.40 -16.02
C SER A 84 -5.35 10.68 -16.87
N ALA A 85 -4.18 11.24 -17.13
CA ALA A 85 -4.05 12.49 -17.83
C ALA A 85 -2.81 12.57 -18.73
N GLY A 86 -2.94 13.28 -19.83
CA GLY A 86 -1.84 13.67 -20.72
C GLY A 86 -1.70 12.79 -21.97
N ASN A 87 -0.94 13.30 -22.94
CA ASN A 87 -0.74 12.68 -24.27
C ASN A 87 -0.03 11.31 -24.20
N ARG A 88 0.57 10.96 -23.07
CA ARG A 88 1.29 9.70 -22.86
C ARG A 88 0.55 8.67 -21.98
N GLN A 89 -0.70 8.96 -21.60
CA GLN A 89 -1.51 8.09 -20.75
C GLN A 89 -1.50 6.63 -21.21
N HIS A 90 -1.73 6.36 -22.50
CA HIS A 90 -1.76 5.01 -23.05
C HIS A 90 -0.42 4.29 -22.93
N ILE A 91 0.70 5.00 -23.07
CA ILE A 91 2.04 4.42 -22.93
C ILE A 91 2.24 4.02 -21.48
N VAL A 92 1.93 4.91 -20.55
CA VAL A 92 2.07 4.67 -19.09
C VAL A 92 1.19 3.51 -18.64
N GLN A 93 -0.06 3.46 -19.05
CA GLN A 93 -0.96 2.34 -18.75
C GLN A 93 -0.45 1.01 -19.32
N LYS A 94 0.17 1.03 -20.51
CA LYS A 94 0.78 -0.15 -21.11
C LYS A 94 1.97 -0.63 -20.31
N GLU A 95 2.79 0.27 -19.78
CA GLU A 95 3.93 -0.09 -18.91
C GLU A 95 3.45 -0.76 -17.62
N VAL A 96 2.45 -0.18 -16.95
CA VAL A 96 1.83 -0.80 -15.76
C VAL A 96 1.29 -2.19 -16.05
N ARG A 97 0.58 -2.38 -17.18
CA ARG A 97 0.05 -3.71 -17.57
C ARG A 97 1.13 -4.76 -17.85
N ARG A 98 2.35 -4.34 -18.20
CA ARG A 98 3.48 -5.23 -18.50
C ARG A 98 4.35 -5.52 -17.29
N SER A 99 4.05 -4.89 -16.17
CA SER A 99 4.83 -5.08 -14.95
C SER A 99 4.60 -6.46 -14.37
N ASN A 100 5.67 -7.15 -14.04
CA ASN A 100 5.62 -8.39 -13.26
C ASN A 100 5.59 -8.07 -11.75
N VAL A 101 6.17 -6.93 -11.37
CA VAL A 101 6.23 -6.45 -9.99
C VAL A 101 5.62 -5.06 -9.93
N LEU A 102 4.53 -4.89 -9.22
CA LEU A 102 3.80 -3.63 -9.10
C LEU A 102 3.78 -3.15 -7.64
N PHE A 103 4.31 -1.96 -7.42
CA PHE A 103 4.25 -1.25 -6.13
C PHE A 103 3.33 -0.04 -6.27
N VAL A 104 2.35 0.10 -5.39
CA VAL A 104 1.40 1.21 -5.40
C VAL A 104 1.45 1.93 -4.07
N ASP A 105 2.03 3.13 -4.07
CA ASP A 105 2.07 3.99 -2.89
C ASP A 105 0.79 4.82 -2.78
N GLU A 106 0.34 5.07 -1.55
CA GLU A 106 -0.95 5.65 -1.21
C GLU A 106 -2.11 4.95 -1.94
N ALA A 107 -2.13 3.61 -1.82
CA ALA A 107 -3.05 2.72 -2.53
C ALA A 107 -4.54 3.02 -2.28
N HIS A 108 -4.89 3.69 -1.16
CA HIS A 108 -6.26 4.14 -0.88
C HIS A 108 -6.83 5.06 -1.98
N ASN A 109 -5.97 5.74 -2.75
CA ASN A 109 -6.40 6.57 -3.89
C ASN A 109 -6.98 5.76 -5.07
N PHE A 110 -6.87 4.43 -5.04
CA PHE A 110 -7.32 3.51 -6.08
C PHE A 110 -8.55 2.68 -5.67
N LEU A 111 -9.15 3.00 -4.52
CA LEU A 111 -10.37 2.33 -4.06
C LEU A 111 -11.61 2.70 -4.90
N ASN A 112 -11.63 3.87 -5.54
CA ASN A 112 -12.70 4.23 -6.47
C ASN A 112 -12.52 3.50 -7.81
N GLU A 113 -13.27 2.44 -8.02
CA GLU A 113 -13.24 1.58 -9.21
C GLU A 113 -13.59 2.33 -10.51
N SER A 114 -14.43 3.37 -10.44
CA SER A 114 -14.88 4.13 -11.61
C SER A 114 -13.79 5.04 -12.20
N SER A 115 -12.73 5.32 -11.45
CA SER A 115 -11.65 6.20 -11.92
C SER A 115 -10.76 5.53 -12.96
N GLU A 116 -10.32 6.28 -13.96
CA GLU A 116 -9.42 5.77 -15.02
C GLU A 116 -8.11 5.22 -14.46
N ARG A 117 -7.54 5.89 -13.46
CA ARG A 117 -6.31 5.45 -12.79
C ARG A 117 -6.48 4.10 -12.09
N SER A 118 -7.65 3.88 -11.44
CA SER A 118 -7.95 2.60 -10.78
C SER A 118 -8.12 1.48 -11.81
N ARG A 119 -8.80 1.76 -12.91
CA ARG A 119 -8.92 0.81 -14.02
C ARG A 119 -7.56 0.47 -14.65
N ALA A 120 -6.65 1.45 -14.74
CA ALA A 120 -5.32 1.23 -15.29
C ALA A 120 -4.51 0.23 -14.43
N ILE A 121 -4.58 0.33 -13.10
CA ILE A 121 -3.94 -0.60 -12.16
C ILE A 121 -4.56 -2.00 -12.28
N SER A 122 -5.88 -2.09 -12.27
CA SER A 122 -6.60 -3.38 -12.30
C SER A 122 -6.55 -4.09 -13.67
N ALA A 123 -6.13 -3.40 -14.71
CA ALA A 123 -5.99 -4.01 -16.05
C ALA A 123 -4.67 -4.80 -16.22
N GLY A 124 -3.77 -4.75 -15.26
CA GLY A 124 -2.55 -5.56 -15.18
C GLY A 124 -2.79 -6.86 -14.41
N ALA A 125 -1.93 -7.84 -14.61
CA ALA A 125 -1.85 -9.07 -13.83
C ALA A 125 -0.39 -9.28 -13.41
N PRO A 126 0.14 -8.47 -12.47
CA PRO A 126 1.51 -8.62 -12.01
C PRO A 126 1.66 -9.90 -11.19
N ASP A 127 2.82 -10.54 -11.29
CA ASP A 127 3.15 -11.71 -10.47
C ASP A 127 3.24 -11.36 -8.97
N TYR A 128 3.64 -10.11 -8.69
CA TYR A 128 3.82 -9.60 -7.34
C TYR A 128 3.25 -8.19 -7.19
N THR A 129 2.42 -7.98 -6.18
CA THR A 129 1.84 -6.66 -5.87
C THR A 129 2.18 -6.23 -4.44
N ALA A 130 2.67 -5.00 -4.28
CA ALA A 130 2.80 -4.37 -2.97
C ALA A 130 1.98 -3.08 -2.93
N LEU A 131 1.05 -3.01 -1.99
CA LEU A 131 0.25 -1.83 -1.71
C LEU A 131 0.77 -1.14 -0.45
N LEU A 132 0.98 0.16 -0.51
CA LEU A 132 1.43 0.96 0.64
C LEU A 132 0.37 2.01 0.94
N THR A 133 -0.13 2.06 2.18
CA THR A 133 -1.08 3.09 2.61
C THR A 133 -1.14 3.17 4.13
N ALA A 134 -1.40 4.35 4.67
CA ALA A 134 -1.67 4.49 6.11
C ALA A 134 -3.14 4.22 6.47
N THR A 135 -4.04 4.30 5.48
CA THR A 135 -5.49 4.19 5.63
C THR A 135 -6.06 3.17 4.64
N PRO A 136 -5.88 1.86 4.91
CA PRO A 136 -6.24 0.83 3.93
C PRO A 136 -7.76 0.71 3.68
N ILE A 137 -8.58 1.06 4.66
CA ILE A 137 -10.05 0.92 4.60
C ILE A 137 -10.67 2.16 5.24
N ASN A 138 -11.46 2.91 4.48
CA ASN A 138 -12.07 4.15 4.94
C ASN A 138 -13.61 4.08 5.06
N GLN A 139 -14.31 3.37 4.17
CA GLN A 139 -15.76 3.52 3.99
C GLN A 139 -16.56 2.21 4.03
N GLY A 140 -15.99 1.11 4.47
CA GLY A 140 -16.77 -0.14 4.69
C GLY A 140 -16.47 -1.29 3.73
N SER A 141 -17.50 -2.11 3.46
CA SER A 141 -17.36 -3.38 2.73
C SER A 141 -16.94 -3.24 1.27
N GLY A 142 -17.30 -2.14 0.61
CA GLY A 142 -16.84 -1.83 -0.75
C GLY A 142 -15.33 -1.65 -0.84
N ASP A 143 -14.74 -0.96 0.13
CA ASP A 143 -13.29 -0.77 0.21
C ASP A 143 -12.56 -2.09 0.42
N LEU A 144 -13.14 -3.02 1.21
CA LEU A 144 -12.57 -4.36 1.42
C LEU A 144 -12.53 -5.16 0.13
N LEU A 145 -13.64 -5.21 -0.59
CA LEU A 145 -13.74 -5.89 -1.88
C LEU A 145 -12.72 -5.31 -2.86
N ARG A 146 -12.64 -3.99 -2.91
CA ARG A 146 -11.71 -3.30 -3.80
C ARG A 146 -10.24 -3.52 -3.40
N MET A 147 -9.94 -3.55 -2.10
CA MET A 147 -8.59 -3.85 -1.62
C MET A 147 -8.14 -5.25 -2.04
N ILE A 148 -9.02 -6.25 -1.97
CA ILE A 148 -8.74 -7.62 -2.42
C ILE A 148 -8.47 -7.64 -3.93
N GLU A 149 -9.23 -6.89 -4.74
CA GLU A 149 -8.97 -6.76 -6.18
C GLU A 149 -7.58 -6.16 -6.47
N LEU A 150 -7.21 -5.11 -5.75
CA LEU A 150 -5.91 -4.48 -5.90
C LEU A 150 -4.75 -5.38 -5.46
N LEU A 151 -4.97 -6.25 -4.47
CA LEU A 151 -4.00 -7.27 -4.06
C LEU A 151 -3.88 -8.40 -5.09
N GLY A 152 -4.83 -8.54 -6.00
CA GLY A 152 -4.83 -9.53 -7.07
C GLY A 152 -5.74 -10.73 -6.78
N LEU A 153 -6.79 -10.87 -7.57
CA LEU A 153 -7.74 -11.98 -7.44
C LEU A 153 -7.13 -13.33 -7.73
N ASP A 154 -6.08 -13.38 -8.55
CA ASP A 154 -5.36 -14.62 -8.90
C ASP A 154 -4.56 -15.19 -7.70
N ASN A 155 -4.40 -14.38 -6.65
CA ASN A 155 -3.75 -14.78 -5.40
C ASN A 155 -4.69 -15.45 -4.39
N LEU A 156 -5.99 -15.47 -4.68
CA LEU A 156 -6.99 -16.15 -3.87
C LEU A 156 -7.00 -17.65 -4.19
N SER A 157 -7.27 -18.48 -3.19
CA SER A 157 -7.63 -19.88 -3.42
C SER A 157 -8.95 -19.98 -4.18
N ASP A 158 -9.24 -21.13 -4.78
CA ASP A 158 -10.49 -21.37 -5.52
C ASP A 158 -11.73 -21.17 -4.64
N GLU A 159 -11.65 -21.46 -3.34
CA GLU A 159 -12.74 -21.27 -2.38
C GLU A 159 -12.91 -19.78 -2.04
N GLU A 160 -11.81 -19.08 -1.73
CA GLU A 160 -11.83 -17.63 -1.47
C GLU A 160 -12.34 -16.85 -2.67
N PHE A 161 -11.91 -17.22 -3.88
CA PHE A 161 -12.37 -16.58 -5.12
C PHE A 161 -13.87 -16.81 -5.38
N ARG A 162 -14.38 -18.02 -5.18
CA ARG A 162 -15.83 -18.30 -5.29
C ARG A 162 -16.62 -17.45 -4.33
N ARG A 163 -16.23 -17.46 -3.04
CA ARG A 163 -16.91 -16.67 -2.01
C ARG A 163 -16.83 -15.17 -2.27
N TYR A 164 -15.65 -14.67 -2.68
CA TYR A 164 -15.49 -13.28 -3.10
C TYR A 164 -16.48 -12.90 -4.21
N ARG A 165 -16.63 -13.72 -5.26
CA ARG A 165 -17.56 -13.46 -6.37
C ARG A 165 -19.01 -13.42 -5.94
N GLU A 166 -19.41 -14.21 -4.96
CA GLU A 166 -20.76 -14.20 -4.37
C GLU A 166 -21.00 -12.92 -3.57
N LEU A 167 -20.05 -12.54 -2.74
CA LEU A 167 -20.14 -11.34 -1.92
C LEU A 167 -20.16 -10.05 -2.74
N ARG A 168 -19.40 -10.01 -3.83
CA ARG A 168 -19.39 -8.85 -4.75
C ARG A 168 -20.74 -8.57 -5.42
N LYS A 169 -21.64 -9.54 -5.52
CA LYS A 169 -22.97 -9.37 -6.09
C LYS A 169 -23.99 -8.80 -5.09
N GLN A 170 -23.66 -8.79 -3.80
CA GLN A 170 -24.54 -8.34 -2.75
C GLN A 170 -24.50 -6.81 -2.63
N THR A 171 -25.65 -6.20 -2.42
CA THR A 171 -25.77 -4.74 -2.21
C THR A 171 -25.29 -4.33 -0.82
N SER A 172 -25.39 -5.22 0.16
CA SER A 172 -24.91 -5.03 1.52
C SER A 172 -24.36 -6.35 2.06
N LEU A 173 -23.28 -6.28 2.83
CA LEU A 173 -22.67 -7.45 3.45
C LEU A 173 -23.10 -7.57 4.92
N SER A 174 -23.26 -8.80 5.39
CA SER A 174 -23.37 -9.07 6.83
C SER A 174 -22.05 -8.83 7.54
N THR A 175 -22.09 -8.60 8.85
CA THR A 175 -20.89 -8.46 9.69
C THR A 175 -19.95 -9.66 9.56
N GLU A 176 -20.50 -10.87 9.46
CA GLU A 176 -19.73 -12.10 9.26
C GLU A 176 -18.97 -12.10 7.93
N ASN A 177 -19.62 -11.67 6.86
CA ASN A 177 -19.01 -11.58 5.53
C ASN A 177 -17.94 -10.47 5.46
N GLU A 178 -18.18 -9.36 6.12
CA GLU A 178 -17.15 -8.31 6.24
C GLU A 178 -15.93 -8.83 7.01
N GLU A 179 -16.12 -9.54 8.13
CA GLU A 179 -15.03 -10.09 8.90
C GLU A 179 -14.25 -11.15 8.12
N TYR A 180 -14.94 -11.95 7.31
CA TYR A 180 -14.28 -12.87 6.38
C TYR A 180 -13.39 -12.13 5.36
N LEU A 181 -13.88 -11.06 4.71
CA LEU A 181 -13.06 -10.27 3.79
C LEU A 181 -11.89 -9.59 4.51
N ARG A 182 -12.10 -9.12 5.76
CA ARG A 182 -11.03 -8.58 6.61
C ARG A 182 -9.96 -9.62 6.91
N SER A 183 -10.34 -10.90 7.11
CA SER A 183 -9.37 -11.97 7.36
C SER A 183 -8.46 -12.19 6.16
N ILE A 184 -8.99 -12.19 4.93
CA ILE A 184 -8.20 -12.28 3.70
C ILE A 184 -7.19 -11.12 3.61
N VAL A 185 -7.65 -9.89 3.82
CA VAL A 185 -6.77 -8.72 3.77
C VAL A 185 -5.69 -8.78 4.86
N ARG A 186 -6.03 -9.23 6.08
CA ARG A 186 -5.07 -9.37 7.20
C ARG A 186 -3.94 -10.33 6.88
N GLU A 187 -4.19 -11.42 6.19
CA GLU A 187 -3.15 -12.39 5.82
C GLU A 187 -2.09 -11.78 4.89
N CYS A 188 -2.47 -10.78 4.10
CA CYS A 188 -1.56 -10.03 3.24
C CYS A 188 -1.00 -8.77 3.93
N THR A 189 -1.37 -8.44 5.18
CA THR A 189 -1.11 -7.13 5.78
C THR A 189 0.06 -7.14 6.77
N ILE A 190 0.95 -6.18 6.59
CA ILE A 190 1.92 -5.73 7.60
C ILE A 190 1.41 -4.40 8.14
N ARG A 191 1.22 -4.32 9.47
CA ARG A 191 0.82 -3.08 10.14
C ARG A 191 1.60 -2.88 11.41
N ARG A 192 2.36 -1.78 11.47
CA ARG A 192 3.08 -1.35 12.65
C ARG A 192 2.54 -0.02 13.11
N THR A 193 2.24 0.07 14.38
CA THR A 193 1.86 1.32 15.03
C THR A 193 3.10 2.12 15.43
N LYS A 194 2.92 3.41 15.73
CA LYS A 194 4.01 4.23 16.29
C LYS A 194 4.54 3.67 17.61
N ASN A 195 3.67 3.05 18.42
CA ASN A 195 4.07 2.38 19.65
C ASN A 195 4.95 1.16 19.39
N ASP A 196 4.61 0.34 18.41
CA ASP A 196 5.44 -0.80 18.01
C ASP A 196 6.83 -0.33 17.56
N LEU A 197 6.88 0.76 16.77
CA LEU A 197 8.13 1.33 16.30
C LEU A 197 8.95 1.92 17.46
N ASN A 198 8.33 2.61 18.42
CA ASN A 198 9.00 3.09 19.62
C ASN A 198 9.50 1.92 20.51
N GLY A 199 8.77 0.83 20.59
CA GLY A 199 9.23 -0.38 21.26
C GLY A 199 10.50 -0.99 20.65
N TRP A 200 10.73 -0.82 19.33
CA TRP A 200 12.00 -1.17 18.69
C TRP A 200 13.12 -0.20 19.07
N VAL A 201 12.83 1.12 19.15
CA VAL A 201 13.81 2.12 19.62
C VAL A 201 14.26 1.80 21.05
N ASP A 202 13.34 1.41 21.93
CA ASP A 202 13.66 1.03 23.32
C ASP A 202 14.55 -0.22 23.40
N ARG A 203 14.35 -1.16 22.48
CA ARG A 203 15.09 -2.44 22.45
C ARG A 203 16.45 -2.30 21.77
N TYR A 204 16.58 -1.42 20.78
CA TYR A 204 17.78 -1.24 19.96
C TYR A 204 18.09 0.25 19.76
N PRO A 205 18.37 1.02 20.84
CA PRO A 205 18.50 2.48 20.75
C PRO A 205 19.66 2.93 19.85
N GLU A 206 20.73 2.14 19.74
CA GLU A 206 21.89 2.44 18.90
C GLU A 206 21.54 2.58 17.41
N GLY A 207 20.56 1.81 16.91
CA GLY A 207 20.10 1.87 15.53
C GLY A 207 19.25 3.11 15.20
N TYR A 208 18.83 3.85 16.23
CA TYR A 208 17.96 5.03 16.11
C TYR A 208 18.58 6.30 16.67
N THR A 209 19.84 6.23 17.11
CA THR A 209 20.57 7.36 17.66
C THR A 209 21.53 7.92 16.62
N THR A 210 21.46 9.25 16.40
CA THR A 210 22.37 9.95 15.49
C THR A 210 23.79 9.98 16.05
N GLN A 211 24.76 10.33 15.21
CA GLN A 211 26.14 10.58 15.64
C GLN A 211 26.25 11.70 16.70
N THR A 212 25.24 12.59 16.74
CA THR A 212 25.13 13.67 17.74
C THR A 212 24.45 13.24 19.04
N GLY A 213 24.11 11.94 19.20
CA GLY A 213 23.52 11.40 20.41
C GLY A 213 22.01 11.61 20.55
N VAL A 214 21.32 12.10 19.50
CA VAL A 214 19.85 12.28 19.52
C VAL A 214 19.19 11.00 19.08
N THR A 215 18.35 10.40 19.96
CA THR A 215 17.55 9.22 19.62
C THR A 215 16.21 9.64 19.02
N HIS A 216 15.94 9.20 17.79
CA HIS A 216 14.69 9.49 17.09
C HIS A 216 13.57 8.59 17.58
N ARG A 217 12.46 9.20 18.01
CA ARG A 217 11.24 8.50 18.46
C ARG A 217 10.02 9.16 17.84
N TYR A 218 8.94 8.40 17.69
CA TYR A 218 7.65 8.98 17.38
C TYR A 218 7.07 9.70 18.60
N PRO A 219 6.51 10.92 18.42
CA PRO A 219 5.91 11.64 19.52
C PRO A 219 4.71 10.89 20.09
N GLU A 220 4.51 11.01 21.40
CA GLU A 220 3.30 10.52 22.05
C GLU A 220 2.07 11.30 21.56
N HIS A 221 0.99 10.57 21.27
CA HIS A 221 -0.30 11.18 21.01
C HIS A 221 -0.90 11.69 22.33
N ARG A 222 -0.98 13.01 22.49
CA ARG A 222 -1.69 13.65 23.59
C ARG A 222 -2.95 14.29 23.03
N CYS A 223 -4.11 13.66 23.26
CA CYS A 223 -5.39 14.29 22.99
C CYS A 223 -5.64 15.36 24.06
N LYS A 224 -5.75 16.63 23.66
CA LYS A 224 -6.27 17.69 24.51
C LYS A 224 -7.65 18.08 23.98
N THR A 225 -8.68 17.90 24.78
CA THR A 225 -9.98 18.52 24.54
C THR A 225 -9.90 19.98 24.95
N TYR A 226 -10.27 20.87 24.08
CA TYR A 226 -10.50 22.28 24.42
C TYR A 226 -11.96 22.60 24.13
N PRO A 227 -12.63 23.35 25.04
CA PRO A 227 -13.99 23.78 24.78
C PRO A 227 -13.94 24.76 23.60
N THR A 228 -14.64 24.47 22.53
CA THR A 228 -15.00 25.47 21.52
C THR A 228 -16.07 26.31 22.15
N ASN A 229 -15.78 27.58 22.44
CA ASN A 229 -16.79 28.54 22.89
C ASN A 229 -17.70 28.95 21.70
N GLU A 230 -18.33 27.94 21.10
CA GLU A 230 -19.30 28.13 20.03
C GLU A 230 -20.54 28.82 20.63
N SER A 231 -20.95 29.92 20.01
CA SER A 231 -22.21 30.58 20.37
C SER A 231 -23.39 29.67 19.98
N GLU A 232 -24.56 29.87 20.61
CA GLU A 232 -25.78 29.13 20.25
C GLU A 232 -26.12 29.25 18.74
N LYS A 233 -25.70 30.34 18.09
CA LYS A 233 -25.84 30.56 16.64
C LYS A 233 -24.93 29.64 15.82
N ASP A 234 -23.71 29.41 16.27
CA ASP A 234 -22.76 28.54 15.59
C ASP A 234 -23.19 27.07 15.70
N GLN A 235 -23.78 26.69 16.86
CA GLN A 235 -24.34 25.34 17.06
C GLN A 235 -25.62 25.10 16.25
N ALA A 236 -26.40 26.15 15.95
CA ALA A 236 -27.57 26.04 15.08
C ALA A 236 -27.16 25.84 13.62
N LEU A 237 -26.11 26.54 13.13
CA LEU A 237 -25.58 26.42 11.77
C LEU A 237 -24.91 25.08 11.49
N ALA A 238 -24.44 24.37 12.50
CA ALA A 238 -23.81 23.03 12.34
C ALA A 238 -24.83 21.87 12.29
N ARG A 239 -26.14 22.16 12.46
CA ARG A 239 -27.25 21.16 12.45
C ARG A 239 -28.06 21.15 11.16
N ASP A 240 -27.87 22.11 10.27
CA ASP A 240 -28.39 22.19 8.90
C ASP A 240 -27.34 21.68 7.89
#